data_5b55da8f1a4553b5da80b620a2f63c41
#
_entry.id   5b55da8f1a4553b5da80b620a2f63c41
#
_cell.length_a   1.000
_cell.length_b   1.000
_cell.length_c   1.000
_cell.angle_alpha   90.00
_cell.angle_beta   90.00
_cell.angle_gamma   90.00
#
_symmetry.space_group_name_H-M   'P 1'
#
loop_
_entity.id
_entity.type
_entity.pdbx_description
1 polymer ?
#
loop_
_entity_poly.entity_id
_entity_poly.type
_entity_poly.pdbx_seq_one_letter_code
_entity_poly.pdbx_strand_id
1 'polypeptide(L)'
;MLLMIDNYDSFTYNLVQYFGELGQEVKVFRNDAITLAEIARLKPDYLVISPGPCAPAQAGVSLAAIKEFAGKIPLLGVCLGHQSIGEAFGGRVVHARTLMHGKVSPVHHKNEGVFRNLPNPLTCTRYHSLAIERASLPDCLDITAWTEDGEIMGVRHKTLAVEGVQFHPESILTERGHDLLNNFLEEHKQ
;
A
#
# COMPACT_ATOMS: atom_id res chain seq x y z
N MET A 1 -5.26 -2.63 17.30
CA MET A 1 -4.18 -3.49 16.77
C MET A 1 -4.15 -3.36 15.26
N LEU A 2 -2.94 -3.25 14.69
CA LEU A 2 -2.73 -3.25 13.25
C LEU A 2 -2.25 -4.63 12.81
N LEU A 3 -2.91 -5.24 11.82
CA LEU A 3 -2.51 -6.52 11.27
C LEU A 3 -1.75 -6.30 9.96
N MET A 4 -0.55 -6.83 9.88
CA MET A 4 0.32 -6.78 8.70
C MET A 4 0.35 -8.14 8.02
N ILE A 5 -0.04 -8.19 6.75
CA ILE A 5 0.18 -9.38 5.93
C ILE A 5 1.55 -9.23 5.27
N ASP A 6 2.46 -10.14 5.62
CA ASP A 6 3.83 -10.17 5.10
C ASP A 6 3.87 -11.01 3.82
N ASN A 7 4.17 -10.38 2.70
CA ASN A 7 4.30 -11.03 1.41
C ASN A 7 5.74 -11.55 1.16
N TYR A 8 6.41 -12.01 2.22
CA TYR A 8 7.78 -12.54 2.15
C TYR A 8 8.77 -11.49 1.66
N ASP A 9 8.65 -10.28 2.20
CA ASP A 9 9.50 -9.16 1.84
C ASP A 9 10.46 -8.78 2.96
N SER A 10 11.71 -8.48 2.59
CA SER A 10 12.73 -8.07 3.56
C SER A 10 12.45 -6.71 4.19
N PHE A 11 11.63 -5.87 3.56
CA PHE A 11 11.28 -4.54 4.08
C PHE A 11 10.04 -4.52 4.99
N THR A 12 9.35 -5.65 5.14
CA THR A 12 8.14 -5.72 5.98
C THR A 12 8.40 -5.25 7.40
N TYR A 13 9.51 -5.68 8.01
CA TYR A 13 9.82 -5.32 9.39
C TYR A 13 10.21 -3.86 9.56
N ASN A 14 10.66 -3.18 8.51
CA ASN A 14 10.83 -1.72 8.54
C ASN A 14 9.47 -1.02 8.64
N LEU A 15 8.46 -1.50 7.92
CA LEU A 15 7.08 -1.01 8.09
C LEU A 15 6.56 -1.28 9.49
N VAL A 16 6.79 -2.48 10.03
CA VAL A 16 6.40 -2.85 11.40
C VAL A 16 7.03 -1.89 12.40
N GLN A 17 8.32 -1.60 12.24
CA GLN A 17 9.03 -0.67 13.11
C GLN A 17 8.43 0.75 13.03
N TYR A 18 8.16 1.25 11.83
CA TYR A 18 7.57 2.58 11.66
C TYR A 18 6.21 2.68 12.32
N PHE A 19 5.34 1.69 12.13
CA PHE A 19 4.03 1.67 12.78
C PHE A 19 4.15 1.52 14.30
N GLY A 20 5.11 0.74 14.78
CA GLY A 20 5.41 0.63 16.21
C GLY A 20 5.83 1.96 16.80
N GLU A 21 6.69 2.72 16.12
CA GLU A 21 7.12 4.06 16.53
C GLU A 21 5.96 5.05 16.53
N LEU A 22 4.92 4.80 15.71
CA LEU A 22 3.69 5.60 15.68
C LEU A 22 2.66 5.13 16.72
N GLY A 23 3.03 4.21 17.61
CA GLY A 23 2.21 3.79 18.74
C GLY A 23 1.31 2.59 18.47
N GLN A 24 1.47 1.89 17.36
CA GLN A 24 0.63 0.74 17.03
C GLN A 24 1.17 -0.56 17.61
N GLU A 25 0.27 -1.40 18.12
CA GLU A 25 0.54 -2.82 18.33
C GLU A 25 0.39 -3.52 16.98
N VAL A 26 1.49 -4.04 16.45
CA VAL A 26 1.51 -4.68 15.13
C VAL A 26 1.63 -6.19 15.27
N LYS A 27 0.70 -6.93 14.63
CA LYS A 27 0.79 -8.38 14.49
C LYS A 27 1.09 -8.71 13.04
N VAL A 28 2.12 -9.53 12.81
CA VAL A 28 2.60 -9.88 11.48
C VAL A 28 2.28 -11.33 11.18
N PHE A 29 1.66 -11.59 10.04
CA PHE A 29 1.40 -12.92 9.54
C PHE A 29 1.82 -13.01 8.08
N ARG A 30 2.56 -14.06 7.74
CA ARG A 30 2.88 -14.32 6.33
C ARG A 30 1.62 -14.64 5.54
N ASN A 31 1.64 -14.32 4.26
CA ASN A 31 0.45 -14.40 3.39
C ASN A 31 -0.11 -15.83 3.21
N ASP A 32 0.65 -16.86 3.59
CA ASP A 32 0.24 -18.25 3.58
C ASP A 32 0.06 -18.84 4.98
N ALA A 33 0.15 -18.02 6.03
CA ALA A 33 0.09 -18.44 7.43
C ALA A 33 -1.14 -17.90 8.18
N ILE A 34 -2.09 -17.31 7.48
CA ILE A 34 -3.33 -16.79 8.07
C ILE A 34 -4.47 -16.96 7.09
N THR A 35 -5.67 -17.20 7.61
CA THR A 35 -6.91 -17.33 6.83
C THR A 35 -7.77 -16.07 6.99
N LEU A 36 -8.74 -15.89 6.07
CA LEU A 36 -9.70 -14.79 6.17
C LEU A 36 -10.53 -14.88 7.46
N ALA A 37 -10.90 -16.09 7.88
CA ALA A 37 -11.63 -16.32 9.12
C ALA A 37 -10.82 -15.88 10.35
N GLU A 38 -9.52 -16.14 10.36
CA GLU A 38 -8.63 -15.72 11.43
C GLU A 38 -8.48 -14.20 11.49
N ILE A 39 -8.36 -13.53 10.35
CA ILE A 39 -8.34 -12.07 10.27
C ILE A 39 -9.63 -11.49 10.85
N ALA A 40 -10.78 -12.02 10.44
CA ALA A 40 -12.09 -11.59 10.94
C ALA A 40 -12.21 -11.76 12.45
N ARG A 41 -11.67 -12.85 12.98
CA ARG A 41 -11.72 -13.17 14.41
C ARG A 41 -10.84 -12.24 15.25
N LEU A 42 -9.68 -11.84 14.71
CA LEU A 42 -8.75 -10.93 15.37
C LEU A 42 -9.27 -9.50 15.44
N LYS A 43 -10.22 -9.13 14.60
CA LYS A 43 -10.83 -7.79 14.54
C LYS A 43 -9.80 -6.66 14.59
N PRO A 44 -8.85 -6.62 13.64
CA PRO A 44 -7.86 -5.54 13.64
C PRO A 44 -8.50 -4.18 13.34
N ASP A 45 -7.92 -3.13 13.88
CA ASP A 45 -8.34 -1.75 13.59
C ASP A 45 -7.85 -1.29 12.22
N TYR A 46 -6.74 -1.86 11.75
CA TYR A 46 -6.11 -1.56 10.47
C TYR A 46 -5.59 -2.84 9.85
N LEU A 47 -5.64 -2.92 8.51
CA LEU A 47 -5.04 -4.00 7.73
C LEU A 47 -4.03 -3.41 6.75
N VAL A 48 -2.79 -3.87 6.82
CA VAL A 48 -1.71 -3.41 5.93
C VAL A 48 -1.19 -4.60 5.13
N ILE A 49 -1.14 -4.44 3.81
CA ILE A 49 -0.61 -5.44 2.88
C ILE A 49 0.79 -4.99 2.47
N SER A 50 1.80 -5.78 2.82
CA SER A 50 3.21 -5.42 2.66
C SER A 50 3.69 -5.46 1.21
N PRO A 51 4.86 -4.88 0.93
CA PRO A 51 5.61 -5.20 -0.27
C PRO A 51 5.87 -6.71 -0.40
N GLY A 52 6.28 -7.14 -1.57
CA GLY A 52 6.66 -8.52 -1.81
C GLY A 52 7.14 -8.72 -3.24
N PRO A 53 7.70 -9.90 -3.54
CA PRO A 53 8.12 -10.27 -4.88
C PRO A 53 6.92 -10.67 -5.74
N CYS A 54 7.16 -10.77 -7.04
CA CYS A 54 6.21 -11.30 -8.03
C CYS A 54 4.97 -10.42 -8.23
N ALA A 55 3.83 -11.04 -8.52
CA ALA A 55 2.58 -10.37 -8.85
C ALA A 55 1.49 -10.66 -7.80
N PRO A 56 0.40 -9.87 -7.77
CA PRO A 56 -0.69 -10.06 -6.79
C PRO A 56 -1.27 -11.48 -6.75
N ALA A 57 -1.40 -12.15 -7.87
CA ALA A 57 -1.91 -13.54 -7.93
C ALA A 57 -1.05 -14.53 -7.14
N GLN A 58 0.20 -14.20 -6.85
CA GLN A 58 1.17 -15.04 -6.15
C GLN A 58 1.37 -14.60 -4.69
N ALA A 59 0.54 -13.69 -4.20
CA ALA A 59 0.67 -13.09 -2.86
C ALA A 59 -0.23 -13.78 -1.81
N GLY A 60 -0.49 -15.06 -1.96
CA GLY A 60 -1.26 -15.84 -0.98
C GLY A 60 -2.63 -15.24 -0.70
N VAL A 61 -2.94 -14.99 0.58
CA VAL A 61 -4.23 -14.49 1.02
C VAL A 61 -4.45 -12.99 0.71
N SER A 62 -3.42 -12.25 0.28
CA SER A 62 -3.47 -10.79 0.16
C SER A 62 -4.61 -10.29 -0.72
N LEU A 63 -4.78 -10.85 -1.92
CA LEU A 63 -5.83 -10.43 -2.85
C LEU A 63 -7.23 -10.71 -2.29
N ALA A 64 -7.44 -11.90 -1.74
CA ALA A 64 -8.71 -12.29 -1.13
C ALA A 64 -9.03 -11.45 0.11
N ALA A 65 -8.01 -11.09 0.91
CA ALA A 65 -8.17 -10.25 2.09
C ALA A 65 -8.64 -8.84 1.71
N ILE A 66 -8.10 -8.28 0.64
CA ILE A 66 -8.55 -6.98 0.13
C ILE A 66 -10.03 -7.06 -0.26
N LYS A 67 -10.41 -8.07 -1.04
CA LYS A 67 -11.79 -8.26 -1.49
C LYS A 67 -12.76 -8.43 -0.32
N GLU A 68 -12.35 -9.18 0.70
CA GLU A 68 -13.23 -9.49 1.86
C GLU A 68 -13.35 -8.30 2.82
N PHE A 69 -12.25 -7.60 3.10
CA PHE A 69 -12.22 -6.60 4.18
C PHE A 69 -12.30 -5.16 3.70
N ALA A 70 -12.27 -4.89 2.41
CA ALA A 70 -12.50 -3.54 1.88
C ALA A 70 -13.89 -3.04 2.33
N GLY A 71 -13.92 -1.88 2.98
CA GLY A 71 -15.15 -1.34 3.56
C GLY A 71 -15.47 -1.85 4.96
N LYS A 72 -14.75 -2.84 5.47
CA LYS A 72 -14.92 -3.38 6.83
C LYS A 72 -13.78 -2.98 7.76
N ILE A 73 -12.55 -2.92 7.24
CA ILE A 73 -11.35 -2.56 7.98
C ILE A 73 -10.57 -1.56 7.13
N PRO A 74 -10.10 -0.42 7.68
CA PRO A 74 -9.22 0.48 6.95
C PRO A 74 -7.99 -0.26 6.43
N LEU A 75 -7.68 -0.11 5.14
CA LEU A 75 -6.72 -0.92 4.44
C LEU A 75 -5.70 -0.06 3.70
N LEU A 76 -4.41 -0.35 3.92
CA LEU A 76 -3.30 0.26 3.20
C LEU A 76 -2.49 -0.83 2.48
N GLY A 77 -2.22 -0.63 1.21
CA GLY A 77 -1.32 -1.49 0.44
C GLY A 77 -0.03 -0.77 0.07
N VAL A 78 1.10 -1.45 0.23
CA VAL A 78 2.43 -0.91 -0.10
C VAL A 78 3.08 -1.78 -1.16
N CYS A 79 3.48 -1.19 -2.26
CA CYS A 79 4.13 -1.82 -3.41
C CYS A 79 3.27 -2.98 -3.96
N LEU A 80 3.60 -4.24 -3.67
CA LEU A 80 2.76 -5.39 -4.06
C LEU A 80 1.33 -5.26 -3.50
N GLY A 81 1.18 -4.75 -2.27
CA GLY A 81 -0.13 -4.49 -1.67
C GLY A 81 -0.95 -3.45 -2.44
N HIS A 82 -0.30 -2.42 -2.95
CA HIS A 82 -0.91 -1.41 -3.80
C HIS A 82 -1.36 -2.02 -5.14
N GLN A 83 -0.50 -2.82 -5.77
CA GLN A 83 -0.85 -3.53 -7.01
C GLN A 83 -2.02 -4.49 -6.79
N SER A 84 -2.05 -5.15 -5.65
CA SER A 84 -3.14 -6.05 -5.25
C SER A 84 -4.47 -5.31 -5.10
N ILE A 85 -4.45 -4.08 -4.61
CA ILE A 85 -5.64 -3.21 -4.56
C ILE A 85 -6.15 -2.96 -5.98
N GLY A 86 -5.28 -2.56 -6.90
CA GLY A 86 -5.66 -2.34 -8.29
C GLY A 86 -6.33 -3.56 -8.90
N GLU A 87 -5.74 -4.74 -8.72
CA GLU A 87 -6.28 -5.97 -9.26
C GLU A 87 -7.57 -6.41 -8.57
N ALA A 88 -7.67 -6.25 -7.25
CA ALA A 88 -8.86 -6.62 -6.49
C ALA A 88 -10.12 -5.90 -6.96
N PHE A 89 -9.98 -4.66 -7.41
CA PHE A 89 -11.09 -3.85 -7.91
C PHE A 89 -11.28 -3.91 -9.43
N GLY A 90 -10.53 -4.79 -10.14
CA GLY A 90 -10.73 -5.07 -11.56
C GLY A 90 -9.72 -4.46 -12.51
N GLY A 91 -8.69 -3.77 -12.01
CA GLY A 91 -7.60 -3.25 -12.83
C GLY A 91 -6.58 -4.32 -13.19
N ARG A 92 -5.64 -3.97 -14.04
CA ARG A 92 -4.54 -4.86 -14.44
C ARG A 92 -3.21 -4.35 -13.91
N VAL A 93 -2.31 -5.28 -13.61
CA VAL A 93 -0.94 -5.02 -13.23
C VAL A 93 -0.07 -5.42 -14.41
N VAL A 94 0.75 -4.50 -14.90
CA VAL A 94 1.56 -4.64 -16.10
C VAL A 94 3.01 -4.27 -15.80
N HIS A 95 3.91 -4.48 -16.74
CA HIS A 95 5.29 -4.02 -16.59
C HIS A 95 5.34 -2.50 -16.46
N ALA A 96 6.12 -2.02 -15.49
CA ALA A 96 6.33 -0.59 -15.29
C ALA A 96 7.01 0.04 -16.50
N ARG A 97 6.78 1.33 -16.73
CA ARG A 97 7.42 2.09 -17.81
C ARG A 97 8.94 2.09 -17.68
N THR A 98 9.43 2.11 -16.43
CA THR A 98 10.85 2.07 -16.12
C THR A 98 11.07 1.07 -15.00
N LEU A 99 12.01 0.14 -15.18
CA LEU A 99 12.43 -0.77 -14.11
C LEU A 99 13.10 0.03 -12.99
N MET A 100 12.59 -0.09 -11.77
CA MET A 100 13.10 0.60 -10.59
C MET A 100 13.60 -0.38 -9.55
N HIS A 101 14.86 -0.19 -9.13
CA HIS A 101 15.46 -1.01 -8.09
C HIS A 101 16.30 -0.12 -7.16
N GLY A 102 15.69 0.32 -6.06
CA GLY A 102 16.34 1.16 -5.07
C GLY A 102 16.62 2.58 -5.50
N LYS A 103 15.94 3.07 -6.52
CA LYS A 103 16.10 4.44 -7.01
C LYS A 103 15.04 5.35 -6.40
N VAL A 104 15.43 6.61 -6.17
CA VAL A 104 14.49 7.64 -5.76
C VAL A 104 13.90 8.35 -6.97
N SER A 105 12.65 8.77 -6.85
CA SER A 105 11.95 9.53 -7.89
C SER A 105 11.09 10.61 -7.23
N PRO A 106 10.91 11.77 -7.89
CA PRO A 106 9.90 12.72 -7.47
C PRO A 106 8.50 12.17 -7.79
N VAL A 107 7.63 12.17 -6.81
CA VAL A 107 6.25 11.71 -6.92
C VAL A 107 5.32 12.88 -6.69
N HIS A 108 4.54 13.24 -7.70
CA HIS A 108 3.51 14.28 -7.60
C HIS A 108 2.27 13.68 -6.97
N HIS A 109 1.51 14.46 -6.22
CA HIS A 109 0.31 13.97 -5.54
C HIS A 109 -0.76 15.06 -5.41
N LYS A 110 -1.95 14.65 -4.96
CA LYS A 110 -3.11 15.54 -4.83
C LYS A 110 -3.31 16.13 -3.43
N ASN A 111 -2.36 15.92 -2.51
CA ASN A 111 -2.49 16.36 -1.11
C ASN A 111 -3.73 15.76 -0.42
N GLU A 112 -4.06 14.53 -0.75
CA GLU A 112 -5.20 13.78 -0.19
C GLU A 112 -4.73 12.52 0.52
N GLY A 113 -5.53 12.03 1.49
CA GLY A 113 -5.25 10.78 2.18
C GLY A 113 -3.88 10.77 2.84
N VAL A 114 -3.06 9.78 2.51
CA VAL A 114 -1.71 9.65 3.08
C VAL A 114 -0.78 10.78 2.67
N PHE A 115 -1.09 11.52 1.60
CA PHE A 115 -0.27 12.60 1.11
C PHE A 115 -0.56 13.96 1.73
N ARG A 116 -1.53 14.04 2.64
CA ARG A 116 -1.89 15.32 3.27
C ARG A 116 -0.72 15.98 3.94
N ASN A 117 -0.52 17.27 3.62
CA ASN A 117 0.51 18.13 4.21
C ASN A 117 1.93 17.62 3.97
N LEU A 118 2.14 16.81 2.94
CA LEU A 118 3.47 16.37 2.53
C LEU A 118 4.02 17.25 1.41
N PRO A 119 5.37 17.33 1.27
CA PRO A 119 5.98 18.05 0.15
C PRO A 119 5.46 17.51 -1.21
N ASN A 120 5.33 18.40 -2.19
CA ASN A 120 4.88 18.03 -3.53
C ASN A 120 5.77 18.71 -4.58
N PRO A 121 6.61 17.96 -5.31
CA PRO A 121 6.70 16.50 -5.29
C PRO A 121 7.37 15.95 -4.03
N LEU A 122 7.05 14.69 -3.72
CA LEU A 122 7.65 13.95 -2.62
C LEU A 122 8.73 13.02 -3.15
N THR A 123 9.92 13.03 -2.55
CA THR A 123 11.00 12.12 -2.93
C THR A 123 10.73 10.73 -2.37
N CYS A 124 10.57 9.74 -3.22
CA CYS A 124 10.19 8.39 -2.83
C CYS A 124 11.13 7.34 -3.40
N THR A 125 11.38 6.29 -2.61
CA THR A 125 12.19 5.14 -3.02
C THR A 125 11.30 4.13 -3.74
N ARG A 126 11.77 3.65 -4.90
CA ARG A 126 11.04 2.72 -5.76
C ARG A 126 11.81 1.42 -5.94
N TYR A 127 11.11 0.29 -5.72
CA TYR A 127 11.61 -1.08 -5.95
C TYR A 127 10.49 -1.87 -6.65
N HIS A 128 10.24 -1.61 -7.94
CA HIS A 128 9.20 -2.34 -8.64
C HIS A 128 9.49 -2.48 -10.13
N SER A 129 9.10 -3.62 -10.68
CA SER A 129 9.10 -3.90 -12.12
C SER A 129 7.69 -3.93 -12.70
N LEU A 130 6.67 -3.92 -11.83
CA LEU A 130 5.26 -3.94 -12.19
C LEU A 130 4.58 -2.67 -11.67
N ALA A 131 3.48 -2.31 -12.29
CA ALA A 131 2.66 -1.15 -11.91
C ALA A 131 1.21 -1.37 -12.29
N ILE A 132 0.30 -0.64 -11.66
CA ILE A 132 -1.10 -0.63 -12.05
C ILE A 132 -1.22 0.06 -13.41
N GLU A 133 -1.90 -0.59 -14.35
CA GLU A 133 -2.13 -0.04 -15.67
C GLU A 133 -3.17 1.08 -15.61
N ARG A 134 -2.80 2.26 -16.13
CA ARG A 134 -3.68 3.42 -16.12
C ARG A 134 -4.94 3.20 -16.96
N ALA A 135 -4.81 2.55 -18.12
CA ALA A 135 -5.91 2.33 -19.06
C ALA A 135 -7.03 1.45 -18.51
N SER A 136 -6.69 0.51 -17.59
CA SER A 136 -7.66 -0.41 -16.99
C SER A 136 -8.04 -0.03 -15.56
N LEU A 137 -7.59 1.13 -15.05
CA LEU A 137 -7.92 1.56 -13.70
C LEU A 137 -9.44 1.63 -13.53
N PRO A 138 -10.02 0.89 -12.56
CA PRO A 138 -11.47 0.92 -12.36
C PRO A 138 -11.94 2.29 -11.87
N ASP A 139 -13.19 2.64 -12.22
CA ASP A 139 -13.78 3.95 -11.89
C ASP A 139 -13.85 4.22 -10.38
N CYS A 140 -13.88 3.16 -9.55
CA CYS A 140 -13.95 3.31 -8.09
C CYS A 140 -12.64 3.75 -7.45
N LEU A 141 -11.53 3.75 -8.20
CA LEU A 141 -10.22 4.17 -7.70
C LEU A 141 -9.81 5.50 -8.32
N ASP A 142 -9.35 6.43 -7.49
CA ASP A 142 -8.71 7.65 -7.92
C ASP A 142 -7.19 7.47 -7.92
N ILE A 143 -6.53 8.08 -8.89
CA ILE A 143 -5.07 8.22 -8.88
C ILE A 143 -4.73 9.39 -7.96
N THR A 144 -4.03 9.11 -6.88
CA THR A 144 -3.65 10.14 -5.89
C THR A 144 -2.21 10.61 -6.04
N ALA A 145 -1.36 9.83 -6.72
CA ALA A 145 0.04 10.17 -6.94
C ALA A 145 0.55 9.55 -8.24
N TRP A 146 1.52 10.21 -8.87
CA TRP A 146 2.09 9.81 -10.16
C TRP A 146 3.51 10.35 -10.35
N THR A 147 4.27 9.71 -11.23
CA THR A 147 5.56 10.22 -11.69
C THR A 147 5.38 11.12 -12.92
N GLU A 148 6.44 11.84 -13.31
CA GLU A 148 6.39 12.74 -14.46
C GLU A 148 6.04 12.00 -15.76
N ASP A 149 6.49 10.74 -15.92
CA ASP A 149 6.15 9.91 -17.08
C ASP A 149 4.76 9.26 -16.97
N GLY A 150 3.99 9.59 -15.92
CA GLY A 150 2.60 9.16 -15.77
C GLY A 150 2.40 7.79 -15.13
N GLU A 151 3.44 7.21 -14.50
CA GLU A 151 3.28 5.98 -13.76
C GLU A 151 2.45 6.20 -12.51
N ILE A 152 1.46 5.36 -12.24
CA ILE A 152 0.63 5.46 -11.04
C ILE A 152 1.47 5.11 -9.80
N MET A 153 1.52 6.03 -8.84
CA MET A 153 2.26 5.88 -7.60
C MET A 153 1.37 5.86 -6.36
N GLY A 154 0.11 6.19 -6.50
CA GLY A 154 -0.87 6.13 -5.43
C GLY A 154 -2.27 5.96 -5.97
N VAL A 155 -3.09 5.18 -5.26
CA VAL A 155 -4.53 5.02 -5.54
C VAL A 155 -5.31 5.11 -4.25
N ARG A 156 -6.56 5.54 -4.37
CA ARG A 156 -7.49 5.63 -3.26
C ARG A 156 -8.89 5.29 -3.73
N HIS A 157 -9.59 4.44 -2.98
CA HIS A 157 -10.99 4.17 -3.28
C HIS A 157 -11.82 5.43 -3.00
N LYS A 158 -12.80 5.71 -3.86
CA LYS A 158 -13.61 6.94 -3.78
C LYS A 158 -14.48 7.00 -2.53
N THR A 159 -14.89 5.86 -1.99
CA THR A 159 -15.83 5.78 -0.85
C THR A 159 -15.34 4.90 0.29
N LEU A 160 -14.58 3.84 0.02
CA LEU A 160 -14.09 2.92 1.04
C LEU A 160 -12.74 3.39 1.59
N ALA A 161 -12.43 3.01 2.84
CA ALA A 161 -11.15 3.28 3.48
C ALA A 161 -10.07 2.33 2.94
N VAL A 162 -9.72 2.48 1.67
CA VAL A 162 -8.71 1.68 0.97
C VAL A 162 -7.78 2.61 0.20
N GLU A 163 -6.48 2.49 0.45
CA GLU A 163 -5.48 3.33 -0.17
C GLU A 163 -4.20 2.53 -0.43
N GLY A 164 -3.47 2.87 -1.48
CA GLY A 164 -2.23 2.20 -1.84
C GLY A 164 -1.18 3.15 -2.33
N VAL A 165 0.09 2.82 -2.06
CA VAL A 165 1.26 3.51 -2.56
C VAL A 165 2.21 2.52 -3.23
N GLN A 166 2.75 2.88 -4.40
CA GLN A 166 3.65 2.02 -5.16
C GLN A 166 5.08 2.03 -4.61
N PHE A 167 5.46 3.11 -3.97
CA PHE A 167 6.80 3.29 -3.42
C PHE A 167 6.89 2.75 -1.98
N HIS A 168 8.08 2.84 -1.40
CA HIS A 168 8.37 2.31 -0.06
C HIS A 168 8.49 3.44 0.97
N PRO A 169 7.42 3.74 1.74
CA PRO A 169 7.48 4.79 2.78
C PRO A 169 8.43 4.42 3.93
N GLU A 170 8.71 3.14 4.13
CA GLU A 170 9.61 2.62 5.17
C GLU A 170 11.08 2.74 4.82
N SER A 171 11.40 3.08 3.58
CA SER A 171 12.79 3.32 3.18
C SER A 171 13.30 4.63 3.75
N ILE A 172 14.53 4.60 4.27
CA ILE A 172 15.16 5.81 4.84
C ILE A 172 15.32 6.94 3.80
N LEU A 173 15.39 6.58 2.52
CA LEU A 173 15.52 7.55 1.43
C LEU A 173 14.18 8.15 0.98
N THR A 174 13.06 7.62 1.47
CA THR A 174 11.74 8.22 1.23
C THR A 174 11.52 9.38 2.20
N GLU A 175 11.21 10.53 1.64
CA GLU A 175 10.93 11.75 2.40
C GLU A 175 9.63 11.60 3.18
N ARG A 176 9.65 11.96 4.49
CA ARG A 176 8.46 12.01 5.33
C ARG A 176 7.66 10.70 5.42
N GLY A 177 8.35 9.55 5.39
CA GLY A 177 7.68 8.25 5.42
C GLY A 177 6.83 8.01 6.67
N HIS A 178 7.31 8.40 7.85
CA HIS A 178 6.52 8.31 9.10
C HIS A 178 5.25 9.15 9.03
N ASP A 179 5.34 10.37 8.51
CA ASP A 179 4.19 11.26 8.40
C ASP A 179 3.15 10.70 7.43
N LEU A 180 3.60 10.07 6.35
CA LEU A 180 2.70 9.42 5.39
C LEU A 180 1.91 8.29 6.07
N LEU A 181 2.60 7.42 6.78
CA LEU A 181 1.95 6.30 7.50
C LEU A 181 1.05 6.81 8.62
N ASN A 182 1.47 7.87 9.33
CA ASN A 182 0.64 8.48 10.36
C ASN A 182 -0.64 9.10 9.80
N ASN A 183 -0.58 9.67 8.59
CA ASN A 183 -1.77 10.20 7.92
C ASN A 183 -2.83 9.10 7.72
N PHE A 184 -2.40 7.90 7.35
CA PHE A 184 -3.32 6.77 7.24
C PHE A 184 -3.97 6.43 8.57
N LEU A 185 -3.18 6.35 9.65
CA LEU A 185 -3.67 6.02 10.97
C LEU A 185 -4.65 7.08 11.49
N GLU A 186 -4.31 8.35 11.37
CA GLU A 186 -5.13 9.46 11.88
C GLU A 186 -6.45 9.60 11.11
N GLU A 187 -6.44 9.40 9.80
CA GLU A 187 -7.66 9.49 8.99
C GLU A 187 -8.70 8.44 9.37
N HIS A 188 -8.25 7.26 9.80
CA HIS A 188 -9.12 6.12 10.08
C HIS A 188 -9.12 5.73 11.56
N LYS A 189 -8.67 6.63 12.42
CA LYS A 189 -8.68 6.43 13.87
C LYS A 189 -10.12 6.33 14.38
N GLN A 190 -10.40 5.30 15.21
CA GLN A 190 -11.69 5.07 15.84
C GLN A 190 -11.76 5.64 17.26
#